data_d788152a670af8850305fb5d823f63b8
#
_entry.id   d788152a670af8850305fb5d823f63b8
#
_cell.length_a   1.000
_cell.length_b   1.000
_cell.length_c   1.000
_cell.angle_alpha   90.00
_cell.angle_beta   90.00
_cell.angle_gamma   90.00
#
_symmetry.space_group_name_H-M   'P 1'
#
loop_
_entity.id
_entity.type
_entity.pdbx_description
1 polymer ?
#
loop_
_entity_poly.entity_id
_entity_poly.type
_entity_poly.pdbx_seq_one_letter_code
_entity_poly.pdbx_strand_id
1 'polypeptide(L)'
;MKDGEQQPAAIDVFALAARDTFARSLGIEIVEASLGRAVSRVRLEERHINFIGVAHGGLVFTLADAAMGYASDSQGILSPSIDSHILYSLPARAGDVLTATAVEIARTSRLSNYRIDVVRGDGKLVAAMTGTTYITGKPVEV
;
A
#
# COMPACT_ATOMS: atom_id res chain seq x y z
N MET A 1 9.97 -15.96 22.65
CA MET A 1 9.59 -14.87 21.71
C MET A 1 8.08 -14.68 21.80
N LYS A 2 7.63 -13.51 22.16
CA LYS A 2 6.20 -13.18 22.08
C LYS A 2 5.86 -12.96 20.63
N ASP A 3 5.17 -13.91 20.05
CA ASP A 3 4.65 -13.82 18.69
C ASP A 3 3.66 -12.68 18.60
N GLY A 4 3.90 -11.72 17.72
CA GLY A 4 2.89 -10.87 17.13
C GLY A 4 2.74 -9.43 17.58
N GLU A 5 3.54 -8.89 18.48
CA GLU A 5 3.50 -7.44 18.72
C GLU A 5 4.25 -6.72 17.59
N GLN A 6 3.48 -6.10 16.67
CA GLN A 6 4.05 -5.26 15.64
C GLN A 6 4.64 -4.01 16.29
N GLN A 7 5.90 -3.72 15.94
CA GLN A 7 6.56 -2.52 16.44
C GLN A 7 5.91 -1.27 15.82
N PRO A 8 5.75 -0.18 16.60
CA PRO A 8 5.20 1.06 16.08
C PRO A 8 6.10 1.63 14.98
N ALA A 9 5.48 2.35 14.05
CA ALA A 9 6.21 3.09 13.03
C ALA A 9 7.16 4.12 13.67
N ALA A 10 8.29 4.38 13.00
CA ALA A 10 9.29 5.34 13.48
C ALA A 10 8.86 6.79 13.29
N ILE A 11 7.84 7.04 12.46
CA ILE A 11 7.27 8.36 12.17
C ILE A 11 5.75 8.29 12.20
N ASP A 12 5.10 9.46 12.19
CA ASP A 12 3.65 9.56 12.02
C ASP A 12 3.28 9.36 10.54
N VAL A 13 3.00 8.10 10.17
CA VAL A 13 2.65 7.73 8.79
C VAL A 13 1.29 8.30 8.38
N PHE A 14 0.38 8.50 9.33
CA PHE A 14 -0.92 9.12 9.04
C PHE A 14 -0.77 10.59 8.62
N ALA A 15 0.15 11.33 9.25
CA ALA A 15 0.48 12.69 8.84
C ALA A 15 1.12 12.71 7.44
N LEU A 16 1.96 11.72 7.13
CA LEU A 16 2.54 11.55 5.81
C LEU A 16 1.46 11.28 4.75
N ALA A 17 0.56 10.34 5.02
CA ALA A 17 -0.55 10.01 4.13
C ALA A 17 -1.50 11.19 3.90
N ALA A 18 -1.66 12.08 4.89
CA ALA A 18 -2.48 13.29 4.75
C ALA A 18 -1.96 14.24 3.67
N ARG A 19 -0.69 14.15 3.29
CA ARG A 19 -0.06 14.94 2.21
C ARG A 19 -0.03 14.22 0.87
N ASP A 20 -0.50 12.98 0.81
CA ASP A 20 -0.55 12.18 -0.42
C ASP A 20 -1.77 12.62 -1.25
N THR A 21 -1.58 13.69 -2.00
CA THR A 21 -2.66 14.36 -2.76
C THR A 21 -3.29 13.42 -3.78
N PHE A 22 -2.50 12.64 -4.49
CA PHE A 22 -3.01 11.74 -5.52
C PHE A 22 -3.84 10.61 -4.93
N ALA A 23 -3.34 9.90 -3.94
CA ALA A 23 -4.08 8.84 -3.27
C ALA A 23 -5.38 9.37 -2.66
N ARG A 24 -5.33 10.51 -1.99
CA ARG A 24 -6.51 11.15 -1.41
C ARG A 24 -7.55 11.54 -2.46
N SER A 25 -7.12 12.01 -3.63
CA SER A 25 -8.03 12.36 -4.74
C SER A 25 -8.85 11.16 -5.23
N LEU A 26 -8.34 9.95 -5.03
CA LEU A 26 -9.03 8.71 -5.37
C LEU A 26 -9.86 8.13 -4.21
N GLY A 27 -9.86 8.78 -3.05
CA GLY A 27 -10.55 8.27 -1.87
C GLY A 27 -9.79 7.16 -1.14
N ILE A 28 -8.50 6.99 -1.41
CA ILE A 28 -7.66 6.02 -0.71
C ILE A 28 -7.34 6.55 0.69
N GLU A 29 -7.56 5.72 1.69
CA GLU A 29 -7.30 6.03 3.09
C GLU A 29 -6.26 5.08 3.66
N ILE A 30 -5.38 5.58 4.52
CA ILE A 30 -4.56 4.73 5.38
C ILE A 30 -5.40 4.30 6.58
N VAL A 31 -5.33 3.02 6.95
CA VAL A 31 -6.10 2.43 8.04
C VAL A 31 -5.21 2.05 9.22
N GLU A 32 -4.05 1.47 8.93
CA GLU A 32 -3.08 1.02 9.93
C GLU A 32 -1.67 1.27 9.44
N ALA A 33 -0.75 1.53 10.36
CA ALA A 33 0.68 1.60 10.10
C ALA A 33 1.47 1.13 11.30
N SER A 34 2.49 0.33 11.02
CA SER A 34 3.50 -0.13 11.98
C SER A 34 4.83 -0.27 11.24
N LEU A 35 5.88 -0.63 11.94
CA LEU A 35 7.20 -0.73 11.32
C LEU A 35 7.21 -1.77 10.19
N GLY A 36 7.46 -1.34 8.96
CA GLY A 36 7.49 -2.20 7.77
C GLY A 36 6.14 -2.73 7.32
N ARG A 37 5.03 -2.16 7.82
CA ARG A 37 3.68 -2.60 7.47
C ARG A 37 2.72 -1.42 7.39
N ALA A 38 1.83 -1.45 6.39
CA ALA A 38 0.73 -0.49 6.30
C ALA A 38 -0.48 -1.13 5.62
N VAL A 39 -1.65 -0.63 5.99
CA VAL A 39 -2.93 -1.03 5.39
C VAL A 39 -3.61 0.22 4.84
N SER A 40 -3.98 0.16 3.57
CA SER A 40 -4.77 1.19 2.88
C SER A 40 -6.06 0.61 2.37
N ARG A 41 -7.09 1.44 2.22
CA ARG A 41 -8.42 1.02 1.83
C ARG A 41 -9.04 2.03 0.88
N VAL A 42 -9.88 1.55 -0.02
CA VAL A 42 -10.74 2.38 -0.87
C VAL A 42 -12.08 1.71 -1.09
N ARG A 43 -13.17 2.50 -1.05
CA ARG A 43 -14.47 2.07 -1.53
C ARG A 43 -14.58 2.42 -3.01
N LEU A 44 -14.85 1.44 -3.86
CA LEU A 44 -14.94 1.65 -5.30
C LEU A 44 -16.21 2.43 -5.66
N GLU A 45 -16.01 3.46 -6.47
CA GLU A 45 -17.04 4.33 -7.04
C GLU A 45 -16.98 4.24 -8.56
N GLU A 46 -17.99 4.79 -9.26
CA GLU A 46 -18.03 4.79 -10.73
C GLU A 46 -16.77 5.39 -11.37
N ARG A 47 -16.17 6.41 -10.76
CA ARG A 47 -14.93 7.03 -11.26
C ARG A 47 -13.72 6.10 -11.25
N HIS A 48 -13.80 4.98 -10.54
CA HIS A 48 -12.72 3.99 -10.43
C HIS A 48 -12.85 2.85 -11.44
N ILE A 49 -13.94 2.84 -12.20
CA ILE A 49 -14.34 1.72 -13.05
C ILE A 49 -13.87 1.95 -14.48
N ASN A 50 -13.34 0.90 -15.10
CA ASN A 50 -12.87 0.93 -16.48
C ASN A 50 -14.01 0.64 -17.49
N PHE A 51 -13.67 0.60 -18.78
CA PHE A 51 -14.64 0.40 -19.86
C PHE A 51 -15.32 -0.98 -19.87
N ILE A 52 -14.80 -1.97 -19.16
CA ILE A 52 -15.44 -3.29 -19.04
C ILE A 52 -16.27 -3.44 -17.75
N GLY A 53 -16.41 -2.38 -16.97
CA GLY A 53 -17.28 -2.35 -15.80
C GLY A 53 -16.66 -2.88 -14.52
N VAL A 54 -15.34 -2.97 -14.44
CA VAL A 54 -14.62 -3.40 -13.24
C VAL A 54 -13.59 -2.36 -12.80
N ALA A 55 -13.09 -2.49 -11.60
CA ALA A 55 -12.06 -1.61 -11.06
C ALA A 55 -10.90 -1.48 -12.05
N HIS A 56 -10.55 -0.25 -12.39
CA HIS A 56 -9.41 0.02 -13.27
C HIS A 56 -8.13 -0.52 -12.64
N GLY A 57 -7.31 -1.23 -13.43
CA GLY A 57 -6.04 -1.76 -12.95
C GLY A 57 -5.11 -0.69 -12.37
N GLY A 58 -5.15 0.52 -12.94
CA GLY A 58 -4.40 1.66 -12.41
C GLY A 58 -4.86 2.09 -11.01
N LEU A 59 -6.15 2.00 -10.70
CA LEU A 59 -6.67 2.26 -9.34
C LEU A 59 -6.16 1.21 -8.37
N VAL A 60 -6.26 -0.06 -8.72
CA VAL A 60 -5.79 -1.16 -7.86
C VAL A 60 -4.28 -1.07 -7.64
N PHE A 61 -3.52 -0.75 -8.69
CA PHE A 61 -2.08 -0.51 -8.59
C PHE A 61 -1.77 0.65 -7.62
N THR A 62 -2.47 1.77 -7.74
CA THR A 62 -2.26 2.94 -6.88
C THR A 62 -2.56 2.62 -5.41
N LEU A 63 -3.62 1.87 -5.15
CA LEU A 63 -3.93 1.43 -3.78
C LEU A 63 -2.80 0.60 -3.18
N ALA A 64 -2.29 -0.37 -3.94
CA ALA A 64 -1.19 -1.22 -3.50
C ALA A 64 0.12 -0.43 -3.34
N ASP A 65 0.42 0.46 -4.27
CA ASP A 65 1.62 1.31 -4.24
C ASP A 65 1.59 2.29 -3.06
N ALA A 66 0.44 2.87 -2.77
CA ALA A 66 0.29 3.75 -1.61
C ALA A 66 0.58 2.99 -0.30
N ALA A 67 0.01 1.80 -0.14
CA ALA A 67 0.28 0.96 1.03
C ALA A 67 1.78 0.61 1.15
N MET A 68 2.43 0.29 0.03
CA MET A 68 3.87 0.01 0.00
C MET A 68 4.69 1.24 0.41
N GLY A 69 4.36 2.42 -0.11
CA GLY A 69 5.03 3.67 0.24
C GLY A 69 4.92 3.98 1.73
N TYR A 70 3.74 3.83 2.30
CA TYR A 70 3.53 4.06 3.74
C TYR A 70 4.28 3.04 4.59
N ALA A 71 4.29 1.76 4.17
CA ALA A 71 5.04 0.72 4.86
C ALA A 71 6.54 0.97 4.82
N SER A 72 7.07 1.38 3.66
CA SER A 72 8.51 1.62 3.52
C SER A 72 8.96 2.84 4.32
N ASP A 73 8.21 3.94 4.27
CA ASP A 73 8.57 5.16 5.00
C ASP A 73 8.28 5.07 6.50
N SER A 74 7.51 4.08 6.93
CA SER A 74 7.31 3.79 8.37
C SER A 74 8.60 3.51 9.13
N GLN A 75 9.65 3.13 8.41
CA GLN A 75 10.99 2.91 8.94
C GLN A 75 11.71 4.23 9.32
N GLY A 76 11.15 5.38 8.94
CA GLY A 76 11.73 6.69 9.21
C GLY A 76 12.77 7.16 8.19
N ILE A 77 13.09 6.33 7.21
CA ILE A 77 14.06 6.64 6.15
C ILE A 77 13.33 6.70 4.83
N LEU A 78 13.53 7.78 4.09
CA LEU A 78 12.94 7.98 2.76
C LEU A 78 13.36 6.85 1.83
N SER A 79 12.37 6.10 1.34
CA SER A 79 12.60 4.88 0.58
C SER A 79 11.65 4.80 -0.63
N PRO A 80 11.95 5.54 -1.71
CA PRO A 80 11.12 5.50 -2.91
C PRO A 80 11.15 4.13 -3.58
N SER A 81 10.04 3.74 -4.19
CA SER A 81 9.95 2.51 -4.97
C SER A 81 10.74 2.66 -6.28
N ILE A 82 11.42 1.57 -6.67
CA ILE A 82 12.18 1.50 -7.91
C ILE A 82 11.70 0.37 -8.83
N ASP A 83 10.86 -0.51 -8.34
CA ASP A 83 10.41 -1.69 -9.08
C ASP A 83 9.10 -2.16 -8.46
N SER A 84 8.14 -2.52 -9.30
CA SER A 84 6.88 -3.13 -8.84
C SER A 84 6.32 -4.03 -9.93
N HIS A 85 5.78 -5.16 -9.50
CA HIS A 85 5.07 -6.11 -10.35
C HIS A 85 3.74 -6.44 -9.70
N ILE A 86 2.67 -6.39 -10.47
CA ILE A 86 1.32 -6.71 -9.99
C ILE A 86 0.68 -7.81 -10.83
N LEU A 87 0.01 -8.73 -10.15
CA LEU A 87 -0.85 -9.74 -10.74
C LEU A 87 -2.30 -9.45 -10.33
N TYR A 88 -3.18 -9.31 -11.32
CA TYR A 88 -4.61 -9.14 -11.09
C TYR A 88 -5.30 -10.50 -11.16
N SER A 89 -5.96 -10.91 -10.07
CA SER A 89 -6.58 -12.23 -9.96
C SER A 89 -8.07 -12.23 -10.17
N LEU A 90 -8.79 -11.27 -9.58
CA LEU A 90 -10.24 -11.20 -9.59
C LEU A 90 -10.70 -9.77 -9.86
N PRO A 91 -11.85 -9.61 -10.54
CA PRO A 91 -12.46 -8.29 -10.71
C PRO A 91 -13.07 -7.79 -9.41
N ALA A 92 -13.18 -6.47 -9.31
CA ALA A 92 -13.95 -5.79 -8.28
C ALA A 92 -14.86 -4.76 -8.96
N ARG A 93 -15.95 -4.40 -8.31
CA ARG A 93 -17.01 -3.56 -8.89
C ARG A 93 -17.32 -2.37 -8.01
N ALA A 94 -18.00 -1.38 -8.56
CA ALA A 94 -18.49 -0.24 -7.77
C ALA A 94 -19.27 -0.73 -6.55
N GLY A 95 -18.98 -0.14 -5.40
CA GLY A 95 -19.52 -0.54 -4.10
C GLY A 95 -18.64 -1.51 -3.30
N ASP A 96 -17.74 -2.24 -3.96
CA ASP A 96 -16.77 -3.08 -3.25
C ASP A 96 -15.77 -2.23 -2.46
N VAL A 97 -15.34 -2.75 -1.32
CA VAL A 97 -14.25 -2.17 -0.54
C VAL A 97 -12.98 -3.01 -0.78
N LEU A 98 -11.92 -2.35 -1.24
CA LEU A 98 -10.62 -2.98 -1.42
C LEU A 98 -9.68 -2.56 -0.30
N THR A 99 -8.98 -3.55 0.27
CA THR A 99 -8.00 -3.34 1.33
C THR A 99 -6.65 -3.88 0.87
N ALA A 100 -5.63 -3.02 0.84
CA ALA A 100 -4.26 -3.39 0.52
C ALA A 100 -3.43 -3.45 1.80
N THR A 101 -2.76 -4.57 2.01
CA THR A 101 -1.84 -4.76 3.13
C THR A 101 -0.43 -4.95 2.58
N ALA A 102 0.46 -4.03 2.91
CA ALA A 102 1.87 -4.08 2.54
C ALA A 102 2.70 -4.56 3.73
N VAL A 103 3.57 -5.52 3.48
CA VAL A 103 4.46 -6.09 4.51
C VAL A 103 5.87 -6.23 3.94
N GLU A 104 6.86 -5.75 4.68
CA GLU A 104 8.27 -5.98 4.36
C GLU A 104 8.61 -7.46 4.45
N ILE A 105 9.21 -8.01 3.39
CA ILE A 105 9.58 -9.42 3.32
C ILE A 105 11.09 -9.64 3.34
N ALA A 106 11.88 -8.64 2.96
CA ALA A 106 13.33 -8.70 2.98
C ALA A 106 13.91 -7.29 3.03
N ARG A 107 15.01 -7.13 3.72
CA ARG A 107 15.69 -5.84 3.85
C ARG A 107 17.21 -6.02 3.84
N THR A 108 17.88 -5.18 3.06
CA THR A 108 19.33 -5.02 3.07
C THR A 108 19.67 -3.58 3.49
N SER A 109 20.93 -3.19 3.44
CA SER A 109 21.32 -1.81 3.75
C SER A 109 20.80 -0.78 2.74
N ARG A 110 20.46 -1.20 1.51
CA ARG A 110 20.07 -0.30 0.43
C ARG A 110 18.71 -0.62 -0.19
N LEU A 111 18.22 -1.84 -0.06
CA LEU A 111 16.99 -2.29 -0.68
C LEU A 111 16.06 -2.91 0.35
N SER A 112 14.78 -2.68 0.16
CA SER A 112 13.74 -3.40 0.88
C SER A 112 12.69 -3.90 -0.09
N ASN A 113 12.21 -5.12 0.15
CA ASN A 113 11.20 -5.77 -0.68
C ASN A 113 9.91 -5.92 0.11
N TYR A 114 8.80 -5.68 -0.57
CA TYR A 114 7.45 -5.72 0.00
C TYR A 114 6.56 -6.67 -0.77
N ARG A 115 5.67 -7.32 -0.05
CA ARG A 115 4.51 -7.98 -0.62
C ARG A 115 3.26 -7.21 -0.24
N ILE A 116 2.39 -6.98 -1.22
CA ILE A 116 1.14 -6.27 -1.03
C ILE A 116 0.00 -7.13 -1.56
N ASP A 117 -0.90 -7.54 -0.69
CA ASP A 117 -2.13 -8.23 -1.07
C ASP A 117 -3.29 -7.25 -1.06
N VAL A 118 -4.07 -7.25 -2.13
CA VAL A 118 -5.30 -6.46 -2.24
C VAL A 118 -6.48 -7.43 -2.20
N VAL A 119 -7.35 -7.27 -1.20
CA VAL A 119 -8.51 -8.13 -1.01
C VAL A 119 -9.81 -7.35 -1.07
N ARG A 120 -10.88 -8.02 -1.53
CA ARG A 120 -12.24 -7.49 -1.48
C ARG A 120 -12.87 -7.70 -0.10
N GLY A 121 -14.03 -7.08 0.12
CA GLY A 121 -14.79 -7.24 1.36
C GLY A 121 -15.21 -8.69 1.67
N ASP A 122 -15.29 -9.58 0.66
CA ASP A 122 -15.52 -11.01 0.84
C ASP A 122 -14.26 -11.80 1.21
N GLY A 123 -13.12 -11.12 1.37
CA GLY A 123 -11.84 -11.72 1.72
C GLY A 123 -11.08 -12.35 0.56
N LYS A 124 -11.59 -12.27 -0.67
CA LYS A 124 -10.94 -12.85 -1.84
C LYS A 124 -9.85 -11.93 -2.40
N LEU A 125 -8.76 -12.53 -2.84
CA LEU A 125 -7.62 -11.82 -3.41
C LEU A 125 -7.98 -11.24 -4.78
N VAL A 126 -7.89 -9.92 -4.90
CA VAL A 126 -8.09 -9.17 -6.13
C VAL A 126 -6.78 -9.00 -6.89
N ALA A 127 -5.72 -8.71 -6.18
CA ALA A 127 -4.39 -8.52 -6.75
C ALA A 127 -3.31 -8.83 -5.73
N ALA A 128 -2.14 -9.22 -6.23
CA ALA A 128 -0.93 -9.36 -5.45
C ALA A 128 0.19 -8.58 -6.13
N MET A 129 0.86 -7.72 -5.37
CA MET A 129 1.98 -6.92 -5.85
C MET A 129 3.24 -7.27 -5.06
N THR A 130 4.36 -7.28 -5.74
CA THR A 130 5.68 -7.24 -5.11
C THR A 130 6.39 -5.98 -5.57
N GLY A 131 7.13 -5.36 -4.67
CA GLY A 131 7.85 -4.15 -5.00
C GLY A 131 9.16 -4.03 -4.24
N THR A 132 10.06 -3.23 -4.79
CA THR A 132 11.36 -2.93 -4.21
C THR A 132 11.47 -1.44 -3.98
N THR A 133 11.95 -1.07 -2.80
CA THR A 133 12.26 0.32 -2.46
C THR A 133 13.76 0.51 -2.29
N TYR A 134 14.24 1.69 -2.62
CA TYR A 134 15.63 2.08 -2.42
C TYR A 134 15.74 2.91 -1.14
N ILE A 135 16.57 2.45 -0.19
CA ILE A 135 16.78 3.09 1.10
C ILE A 135 17.80 4.20 0.93
N THR A 136 17.35 5.46 0.94
CA THR A 136 18.22 6.61 0.63
C THR A 136 19.18 6.98 1.76
N GLY A 137 18.94 6.52 2.98
CA GLY A 137 19.68 6.96 4.16
C GLY A 137 19.27 8.35 4.68
N LYS A 138 18.32 9.03 4.02
CA LYS A 138 17.81 10.33 4.44
C LYS A 138 16.54 10.16 5.28
N PRO A 139 16.34 10.95 6.34
CA PRO A 139 15.12 10.87 7.13
C PRO A 139 13.90 11.30 6.32
N VAL A 140 12.75 10.69 6.65
CA VAL A 140 11.45 11.16 6.16
C VAL A 140 11.08 12.41 6.94
N GLU A 141 10.68 13.46 6.24
CA GLU A 141 10.15 14.68 6.83
C GLU A 141 8.62 14.60 6.90
N VAL A 142 8.10 14.80 8.08
CA VAL A 142 6.66 14.76 8.34
C VAL A 142 6.15 16.15 8.74
#